data_bae55b3f0de3209dfd897ca8b59e05c7
#
_entry.id   bae55b3f0de3209dfd897ca8b59e05c7
#
_cell.length_a   1.000
_cell.length_b   1.000
_cell.length_c   1.000
_cell.angle_alpha   90.00
_cell.angle_beta   90.00
_cell.angle_gamma   90.00
#
_symmetry.space_group_name_H-M   'P 1'
#
loop_
_entity.id
_entity.type
_entity.pdbx_description
1 polymer ?
#
loop_
_entity_poly.entity_id
_entity_poly.type
_entity_poly.pdbx_seq_one_letter_code
_entity_poly.pdbx_strand_id
1 'polypeptide(L)'
;MKQLGEDPWVGLGRRYPAGTRLFGKVSNLTDYGSFVEIETGIEGLVHVSEMDWTNKNVHPSKVVQLGDEVEVMVLEIDEDRRRISLGMKQCMPNPWEEFSMNHKKGEKVKGQIKSITDFGIFVGLNGNIDGLVHLSDLSWSLPGEEAVRNYKKGDEVEAVVLAIDVERERISLGVKQMDGDPFTNFVSTNDKNSIVQGTVKSIDAKGAVIQLMGDVEGYLRASEVARDRVEDIRTHLKEGDSVTAMIINIDRKNRSINLSIKAKDLAEESAAMQKVAADSKSASTGTTNLGALLKAKLDTANSQ
;
A
#
# COMPACT_ATOMS: atom_id res chain seq x y z
N MET A 1 40.92 46.30 -40.93
CA MET A 1 40.87 44.84 -41.12
C MET A 1 40.24 44.25 -39.86
N LYS A 2 38.97 43.85 -39.93
CA LYS A 2 38.37 43.01 -38.87
C LYS A 2 38.99 41.64 -39.00
N GLN A 3 39.76 41.18 -37.99
CA GLN A 3 40.14 39.80 -37.89
C GLN A 3 38.82 38.98 -37.85
N LEU A 4 38.62 38.18 -38.88
CA LEU A 4 37.62 37.10 -38.86
C LEU A 4 38.12 36.10 -37.82
N GLY A 5 37.76 36.35 -36.52
CA GLY A 5 37.83 35.33 -35.51
C GLY A 5 36.94 34.17 -35.95
N GLU A 6 37.41 32.96 -35.81
CA GLU A 6 36.59 31.77 -36.01
C GLU A 6 35.28 31.93 -35.26
N ASP A 7 34.17 31.56 -35.90
CA ASP A 7 32.85 31.63 -35.26
C ASP A 7 32.89 30.80 -33.96
N PRO A 8 32.70 31.41 -32.79
CA PRO A 8 32.82 30.72 -31.52
C PRO A 8 31.84 29.55 -31.37
N TRP A 9 30.80 29.49 -32.22
CA TRP A 9 29.84 28.40 -32.26
C TRP A 9 30.32 27.16 -32.99
N VAL A 10 31.30 27.28 -33.87
CA VAL A 10 31.84 26.15 -34.62
C VAL A 10 32.63 25.24 -33.72
N GLY A 11 32.19 23.97 -33.63
CA GLY A 11 32.83 22.95 -32.81
C GLY A 11 32.53 23.07 -31.31
N LEU A 12 31.54 23.87 -30.92
CA LEU A 12 31.14 24.04 -29.56
C LEU A 12 30.64 22.71 -28.96
N GLY A 13 29.86 21.92 -29.70
CA GLY A 13 29.39 20.61 -29.31
C GLY A 13 30.53 19.59 -29.08
N ARG A 14 31.69 19.79 -29.68
CA ARG A 14 32.87 18.96 -29.41
C ARG A 14 33.61 19.41 -28.15
N ARG A 15 33.62 20.71 -27.85
CA ARG A 15 34.26 21.28 -26.65
C ARG A 15 33.44 21.00 -25.42
N TYR A 16 32.11 21.07 -25.52
CA TYR A 16 31.16 20.88 -24.46
C TYR A 16 30.13 19.81 -24.83
N PRO A 17 30.47 18.52 -24.81
CA PRO A 17 29.49 17.48 -25.07
C PRO A 17 28.39 17.49 -24.01
N ALA A 18 27.20 16.99 -24.36
CA ALA A 18 26.10 16.85 -23.42
C ALA A 18 26.54 16.14 -22.14
N GLY A 19 26.13 16.67 -20.98
CA GLY A 19 26.55 16.21 -19.65
C GLY A 19 27.81 16.92 -19.10
N THR A 20 28.43 17.84 -19.87
CA THR A 20 29.55 18.63 -19.33
C THR A 20 29.04 19.62 -18.30
N ARG A 21 29.71 19.69 -17.17
CA ARG A 21 29.46 20.68 -16.10
C ARG A 21 30.45 21.83 -16.26
N LEU A 22 29.94 23.03 -16.14
CA LEU A 22 30.74 24.24 -16.24
C LEU A 22 30.12 25.37 -15.42
N PHE A 23 30.92 26.39 -15.14
CA PHE A 23 30.45 27.61 -14.51
C PHE A 23 30.15 28.67 -15.57
N GLY A 24 29.02 29.34 -15.36
CA GLY A 24 28.64 30.47 -16.22
C GLY A 24 28.06 31.60 -15.38
N LYS A 25 27.98 32.76 -15.99
CA LYS A 25 27.46 33.96 -15.36
C LYS A 25 26.06 34.27 -15.85
N VAL A 26 25.13 34.54 -14.97
CA VAL A 26 23.76 34.94 -15.30
C VAL A 26 23.78 36.29 -15.99
N SER A 27 23.49 36.32 -17.31
CA SER A 27 23.49 37.53 -18.15
C SER A 27 22.12 38.19 -18.21
N ASN A 28 21.04 37.38 -18.20
CA ASN A 28 19.67 37.88 -18.25
C ASN A 28 18.68 36.93 -17.56
N LEU A 29 17.57 37.49 -17.09
CA LEU A 29 16.47 36.75 -16.46
C LEU A 29 15.16 37.04 -17.20
N THR A 30 14.42 35.99 -17.53
CA THR A 30 13.09 36.06 -18.14
C THR A 30 12.10 35.22 -17.36
N ASP A 31 10.80 35.33 -17.64
CA ASP A 31 9.75 34.54 -16.95
C ASP A 31 9.87 33.02 -17.17
N TYR A 32 10.47 32.62 -18.28
CA TYR A 32 10.61 31.21 -18.66
C TYR A 32 11.98 30.60 -18.37
N GLY A 33 12.95 31.39 -17.91
CA GLY A 33 14.28 30.90 -17.58
C GLY A 33 15.33 31.99 -17.40
N SER A 34 16.58 31.57 -17.19
CA SER A 34 17.75 32.43 -17.11
C SER A 34 18.69 32.16 -18.27
N PHE A 35 19.28 33.24 -18.78
CA PHE A 35 20.39 33.16 -19.71
C PHE A 35 21.71 33.16 -18.96
N VAL A 36 22.55 32.21 -19.26
CA VAL A 36 23.85 32.04 -18.60
C VAL A 36 24.95 32.10 -19.68
N GLU A 37 25.83 33.07 -19.54
CA GLU A 37 27.01 33.20 -20.40
C GLU A 37 28.07 32.20 -19.92
N ILE A 38 28.40 31.23 -20.80
CA ILE A 38 29.38 30.18 -20.52
C ILE A 38 30.78 30.55 -21.04
N GLU A 39 30.82 31.27 -22.17
CA GLU A 39 32.02 31.91 -22.74
C GLU A 39 31.62 33.28 -23.26
N THR A 40 32.60 34.15 -23.46
CA THR A 40 32.38 35.50 -23.99
C THR A 40 31.63 35.45 -25.34
N GLY A 41 30.38 35.92 -25.30
CA GLY A 41 29.49 35.91 -26.46
C GLY A 41 28.75 34.62 -26.75
N ILE A 42 28.82 33.65 -25.85
CA ILE A 42 28.05 32.40 -25.92
C ILE A 42 27.15 32.29 -24.69
N GLU A 43 25.87 32.41 -24.95
CA GLU A 43 24.84 32.29 -23.91
C GLU A 43 23.99 31.03 -24.07
N GLY A 44 23.75 30.32 -22.98
CA GLY A 44 22.82 29.20 -22.93
C GLY A 44 21.58 29.56 -22.12
N LEU A 45 20.48 28.90 -22.42
CA LEU A 45 19.22 29.05 -21.69
C LEU A 45 19.06 27.93 -20.66
N VAL A 46 18.88 28.31 -19.40
CA VAL A 46 18.36 27.44 -18.35
C VAL A 46 16.86 27.67 -18.23
N HIS A 47 16.07 26.75 -18.76
CA HIS A 47 14.61 26.82 -18.64
C HIS A 47 14.17 26.70 -17.16
N VAL A 48 13.06 27.31 -16.79
CA VAL A 48 12.55 27.30 -15.40
C VAL A 48 12.40 25.89 -14.83
N SER A 49 12.01 24.91 -15.65
CA SER A 49 11.91 23.50 -15.26
C SER A 49 13.25 22.81 -14.98
N GLU A 50 14.35 23.41 -15.42
CA GLU A 50 15.72 22.90 -15.27
C GLU A 50 16.51 23.65 -14.18
N MET A 51 15.87 24.59 -13.48
CA MET A 51 16.52 25.38 -12.43
C MET A 51 16.48 24.71 -11.04
N ASP A 52 15.38 24.02 -10.72
CA ASP A 52 15.16 23.39 -9.41
C ASP A 52 14.47 22.02 -9.60
N TRP A 53 14.81 21.05 -8.75
CA TRP A 53 14.19 19.75 -8.71
C TRP A 53 12.74 19.79 -8.18
N THR A 54 12.50 20.61 -7.17
CA THR A 54 11.23 20.61 -6.41
C THR A 54 10.23 21.63 -6.92
N ASN A 55 10.69 22.79 -7.40
CA ASN A 55 9.87 23.92 -7.85
C ASN A 55 10.00 24.16 -9.35
N LYS A 56 9.26 23.40 -10.15
CA LYS A 56 9.31 23.49 -11.62
C LYS A 56 8.81 24.82 -12.21
N ASN A 57 8.07 25.59 -11.43
CA ASN A 57 7.45 26.86 -11.85
C ASN A 57 7.93 28.05 -11.00
N VAL A 58 9.07 27.92 -10.36
CA VAL A 58 9.64 29.04 -9.59
C VAL A 58 10.12 30.15 -10.52
N HIS A 59 9.78 31.41 -10.22
CA HIS A 59 10.29 32.52 -11.03
C HIS A 59 11.82 32.58 -10.92
N PRO A 60 12.55 32.66 -12.05
CA PRO A 60 14.02 32.60 -12.06
C PRO A 60 14.72 33.56 -11.10
N SER A 61 14.19 34.74 -10.91
CA SER A 61 14.74 35.75 -9.96
C SER A 61 14.71 35.33 -8.49
N LYS A 62 13.98 34.25 -8.14
CA LYS A 62 13.98 33.68 -6.77
C LYS A 62 15.09 32.67 -6.56
N VAL A 63 15.62 32.11 -7.63
CA VAL A 63 16.69 31.10 -7.60
C VAL A 63 18.05 31.73 -7.83
N VAL A 64 18.15 32.65 -8.80
CA VAL A 64 19.39 33.30 -9.20
C VAL A 64 19.21 34.79 -9.43
N GLN A 65 20.28 35.56 -9.33
CA GLN A 65 20.30 37.00 -9.63
C GLN A 65 21.18 37.29 -10.83
N LEU A 66 20.94 38.47 -11.43
CA LEU A 66 21.80 38.95 -12.51
C LEU A 66 23.23 39.09 -12.03
N GLY A 67 24.17 38.51 -12.77
CA GLY A 67 25.57 38.57 -12.45
C GLY A 67 26.08 37.43 -11.55
N ASP A 68 25.19 36.56 -11.05
CA ASP A 68 25.59 35.40 -10.27
C ASP A 68 26.39 34.42 -11.11
N GLU A 69 27.40 33.83 -10.51
CA GLU A 69 28.14 32.70 -11.07
C GLU A 69 27.47 31.41 -10.63
N VAL A 70 27.01 30.62 -11.61
CA VAL A 70 26.24 29.41 -11.37
C VAL A 70 26.87 28.21 -12.07
N GLU A 71 26.81 27.05 -11.43
CA GLU A 71 27.19 25.79 -12.06
C GLU A 71 26.03 25.27 -12.89
N VAL A 72 26.32 24.95 -14.15
CA VAL A 72 25.34 24.44 -15.13
C VAL A 72 25.88 23.22 -15.85
N MET A 73 24.97 22.39 -16.31
CA MET A 73 25.27 21.23 -17.13
C MET A 73 24.75 21.46 -18.56
N VAL A 74 25.53 21.14 -19.55
CA VAL A 74 25.10 21.18 -20.95
C VAL A 74 24.13 20.02 -21.20
N LEU A 75 22.90 20.33 -21.59
CA LEU A 75 21.89 19.36 -21.97
C LEU A 75 21.91 19.08 -23.47
N GLU A 76 21.90 20.14 -24.29
CA GLU A 76 21.86 20.06 -25.71
C GLU A 76 22.48 21.31 -26.32
N ILE A 77 23.21 21.15 -27.46
CA ILE A 77 23.76 22.25 -28.26
C ILE A 77 23.24 22.13 -29.68
N ASP A 78 22.61 23.19 -30.16
CA ASP A 78 22.19 23.39 -31.55
C ASP A 78 23.08 24.48 -32.15
N GLU A 79 24.14 24.03 -32.83
CA GLU A 79 25.11 24.94 -33.47
C GLU A 79 24.48 25.73 -34.62
N ASP A 80 23.53 25.13 -35.37
CA ASP A 80 22.86 25.77 -36.50
C ASP A 80 21.94 26.93 -36.03
N ARG A 81 21.23 26.73 -34.95
CA ARG A 81 20.33 27.73 -34.37
C ARG A 81 21.01 28.61 -33.33
N ARG A 82 22.27 28.35 -33.02
CA ARG A 82 23.04 29.03 -31.98
C ARG A 82 22.32 29.05 -30.65
N ARG A 83 21.89 27.87 -30.19
CA ARG A 83 21.19 27.68 -28.92
C ARG A 83 21.86 26.59 -28.08
N ILE A 84 21.97 26.86 -26.80
CA ILE A 84 22.45 25.91 -25.82
C ILE A 84 21.40 25.79 -24.78
N SER A 85 20.95 24.55 -24.54
CA SER A 85 20.09 24.20 -23.39
C SER A 85 20.96 23.78 -22.23
N LEU A 86 20.82 24.49 -21.13
CA LEU A 86 21.56 24.25 -19.89
C LEU A 86 20.61 23.81 -18.78
N GLY A 87 21.12 23.06 -17.83
CA GLY A 87 20.42 22.66 -16.63
C GLY A 87 21.22 22.98 -15.37
N MET A 88 20.57 23.50 -14.35
CA MET A 88 21.16 23.75 -13.04
C MET A 88 20.86 22.62 -12.07
N LYS A 89 19.64 22.07 -12.11
CA LYS A 89 19.21 21.00 -11.21
C LYS A 89 20.09 19.76 -11.30
N GLN A 90 20.66 19.46 -12.48
CA GLN A 90 21.53 18.31 -12.68
C GLN A 90 22.88 18.44 -11.98
N CYS A 91 23.28 19.64 -11.61
CA CYS A 91 24.47 19.91 -10.82
C CYS A 91 24.24 19.75 -9.31
N MET A 92 22.98 19.76 -8.90
CA MET A 92 22.54 19.52 -7.51
C MET A 92 22.19 18.05 -7.30
N PRO A 93 22.36 17.52 -6.06
CA PRO A 93 21.90 16.18 -5.77
C PRO A 93 20.39 16.07 -6.02
N ASN A 94 19.99 14.97 -6.68
CA ASN A 94 18.59 14.72 -6.96
C ASN A 94 17.87 14.27 -5.66
N PRO A 95 16.89 15.04 -5.14
CA PRO A 95 16.23 14.70 -3.88
C PRO A 95 15.52 13.34 -3.92
N TRP A 96 14.99 12.92 -5.08
CA TRP A 96 14.35 11.61 -5.24
C TRP A 96 15.38 10.47 -5.21
N GLU A 97 16.57 10.68 -5.77
CA GLU A 97 17.66 9.71 -5.71
C GLU A 97 18.20 9.58 -4.28
N GLU A 98 18.41 10.70 -3.60
CA GLU A 98 18.82 10.73 -2.18
C GLU A 98 17.76 10.05 -1.30
N PHE A 99 16.48 10.31 -1.52
CA PHE A 99 15.40 9.64 -0.81
C PHE A 99 15.39 8.13 -1.10
N SER A 100 15.61 7.72 -2.34
CA SER A 100 15.71 6.31 -2.74
C SER A 100 16.89 5.57 -2.09
N MET A 101 18.00 6.26 -1.83
CA MET A 101 19.14 5.69 -1.12
C MET A 101 18.87 5.53 0.37
N ASN A 102 18.16 6.48 0.98
CA ASN A 102 17.89 6.52 2.42
C ASN A 102 16.66 5.71 2.82
N HIS A 103 15.70 5.55 1.92
CA HIS A 103 14.44 4.87 2.17
C HIS A 103 14.17 3.75 1.17
N LYS A 104 13.77 2.59 1.70
CA LYS A 104 13.45 1.42 0.90
C LYS A 104 11.94 1.24 0.76
N LYS A 105 11.55 0.52 -0.29
CA LYS A 105 10.16 0.06 -0.43
C LYS A 105 9.73 -0.74 0.81
N GLY A 106 8.58 -0.39 1.37
CA GLY A 106 8.05 -0.98 2.59
C GLY A 106 8.43 -0.24 3.88
N GLU A 107 9.25 0.81 3.81
CA GLU A 107 9.63 1.62 4.95
C GLU A 107 8.53 2.63 5.30
N LYS A 108 8.38 2.91 6.59
CA LYS A 108 7.41 3.87 7.11
C LYS A 108 8.02 5.26 7.10
N VAL A 109 7.27 6.20 6.54
CA VAL A 109 7.64 7.61 6.50
C VAL A 109 6.51 8.47 7.05
N LYS A 110 6.87 9.60 7.63
CA LYS A 110 5.92 10.59 8.14
C LYS A 110 5.99 11.85 7.31
N GLY A 111 4.86 12.44 7.05
CA GLY A 111 4.80 13.70 6.35
C GLY A 111 3.50 14.45 6.59
N GLN A 112 3.48 15.70 6.20
CA GLN A 112 2.28 16.54 6.31
C GLN A 112 1.53 16.59 4.99
N ILE A 113 0.22 16.56 5.04
CA ILE A 113 -0.63 16.70 3.88
C ILE A 113 -0.50 18.12 3.32
N LYS A 114 0.07 18.24 2.13
CA LYS A 114 0.20 19.49 1.40
C LYS A 114 -1.06 19.85 0.62
N SER A 115 -1.63 18.87 -0.07
CA SER A 115 -2.85 19.05 -0.83
C SER A 115 -3.65 17.75 -0.96
N ILE A 116 -4.94 17.90 -1.15
CA ILE A 116 -5.90 16.82 -1.35
C ILE A 116 -6.52 17.02 -2.73
N THR A 117 -6.49 15.99 -3.55
CA THR A 117 -7.02 15.98 -4.92
C THR A 117 -8.01 14.85 -5.12
N ASP A 118 -8.74 14.86 -6.24
CA ASP A 118 -9.74 13.83 -6.59
C ASP A 118 -9.14 12.42 -6.79
N PHE A 119 -7.82 12.32 -7.00
CA PHE A 119 -7.14 11.04 -7.22
C PHE A 119 -6.23 10.62 -6.06
N GLY A 120 -6.00 11.48 -5.06
CA GLY A 120 -5.18 11.14 -3.90
C GLY A 120 -4.74 12.33 -3.07
N ILE A 121 -3.90 12.03 -2.11
CA ILE A 121 -3.35 12.99 -1.14
C ILE A 121 -1.86 13.18 -1.42
N PHE A 122 -1.42 14.42 -1.54
CA PHE A 122 -0.01 14.77 -1.59
C PHE A 122 0.53 14.99 -0.18
N VAL A 123 1.54 14.21 0.15
CA VAL A 123 2.20 14.25 1.46
C VAL A 123 3.61 14.80 1.27
N GLY A 124 3.91 15.90 1.95
CA GLY A 124 5.25 16.49 1.94
C GLY A 124 6.21 15.66 2.79
N LEU A 125 7.29 15.19 2.15
CA LEU A 125 8.35 14.43 2.77
C LEU A 125 9.58 15.30 3.04
N ASN A 126 10.59 14.73 3.69
CA ASN A 126 11.87 15.41 3.89
C ASN A 126 12.54 15.71 2.55
N GLY A 127 13.23 16.85 2.44
CA GLY A 127 13.89 17.27 1.20
C GLY A 127 12.99 18.02 0.21
N ASN A 128 11.84 18.55 0.67
CA ASN A 128 10.85 19.27 -0.16
C ASN A 128 10.27 18.45 -1.32
N ILE A 129 10.32 17.14 -1.22
CA ILE A 129 9.68 16.23 -2.18
C ILE A 129 8.29 15.84 -1.72
N ASP A 130 7.42 15.55 -2.67
CA ASP A 130 6.05 15.17 -2.40
C ASP A 130 5.83 13.71 -2.76
N GLY A 131 5.25 12.98 -1.80
CA GLY A 131 4.73 11.63 -2.04
C GLY A 131 3.24 11.69 -2.35
N LEU A 132 2.76 10.79 -3.19
CA LEU A 132 1.35 10.62 -3.53
C LEU A 132 0.79 9.37 -2.88
N VAL A 133 -0.25 9.54 -2.08
CA VAL A 133 -1.12 8.45 -1.62
C VAL A 133 -2.34 8.40 -2.52
N HIS A 134 -2.45 7.37 -3.34
CA HIS A 134 -3.62 7.18 -4.20
C HIS A 134 -4.87 6.90 -3.36
N LEU A 135 -6.06 7.29 -3.81
CA LEU A 135 -7.33 7.06 -3.10
C LEU A 135 -7.52 5.60 -2.68
N SER A 136 -7.15 4.66 -3.55
CA SER A 136 -7.23 3.22 -3.29
C SER A 136 -6.27 2.73 -2.19
N ASP A 137 -5.28 3.54 -1.82
CA ASP A 137 -4.26 3.23 -0.82
C ASP A 137 -4.47 3.92 0.54
N LEU A 138 -5.63 4.59 0.71
CA LEU A 138 -6.00 5.26 1.96
C LEU A 138 -6.64 4.31 2.98
N SER A 139 -7.54 3.44 2.54
CA SER A 139 -8.29 2.54 3.43
C SER A 139 -8.54 1.18 2.77
N TRP A 140 -8.65 0.15 3.60
CA TRP A 140 -9.08 -1.19 3.18
C TRP A 140 -10.60 -1.33 3.12
N SER A 141 -11.32 -0.60 3.97
CA SER A 141 -12.76 -0.75 4.22
C SER A 141 -13.61 0.33 3.56
N LEU A 142 -13.10 1.57 3.47
CA LEU A 142 -13.83 2.69 2.91
C LEU A 142 -13.45 2.93 1.45
N PRO A 143 -14.43 3.31 0.61
CA PRO A 143 -14.14 3.86 -0.72
C PRO A 143 -13.17 5.04 -0.60
N GLY A 144 -12.23 5.16 -1.54
CA GLY A 144 -11.19 6.19 -1.48
C GLY A 144 -11.74 7.62 -1.35
N GLU A 145 -12.88 7.89 -1.99
CA GLU A 145 -13.57 9.20 -1.92
C GLU A 145 -14.12 9.52 -0.52
N GLU A 146 -14.52 8.51 0.25
CA GLU A 146 -14.96 8.69 1.63
C GLU A 146 -13.76 8.72 2.59
N ALA A 147 -12.77 7.88 2.36
CA ALA A 147 -11.56 7.84 3.16
C ALA A 147 -10.82 9.18 3.14
N VAL A 148 -10.79 9.85 1.98
CA VAL A 148 -10.12 11.15 1.82
C VAL A 148 -10.74 12.26 2.68
N ARG A 149 -12.03 12.18 3.00
CA ARG A 149 -12.73 13.18 3.84
C ARG A 149 -12.26 13.19 5.30
N ASN A 150 -11.63 12.10 5.74
CA ASN A 150 -11.09 12.01 7.10
C ASN A 150 -9.75 12.76 7.25
N TYR A 151 -9.16 13.21 6.15
CA TYR A 151 -7.88 13.89 6.12
C TYR A 151 -8.05 15.37 5.79
N LYS A 152 -7.24 16.22 6.41
CA LYS A 152 -7.22 17.65 6.17
C LYS A 152 -5.82 18.11 5.76
N LYS A 153 -5.77 19.20 5.01
CA LYS A 153 -4.50 19.85 4.69
C LYS A 153 -3.80 20.29 5.98
N GLY A 154 -2.54 19.90 6.12
CA GLY A 154 -1.73 20.19 7.29
C GLY A 154 -1.69 19.05 8.33
N ASP A 155 -2.53 18.02 8.19
CA ASP A 155 -2.48 16.86 9.08
C ASP A 155 -1.19 16.07 8.84
N GLU A 156 -0.63 15.54 9.92
CA GLU A 156 0.51 14.63 9.86
C GLU A 156 0.01 13.19 9.59
N VAL A 157 0.57 12.57 8.56
CA VAL A 157 0.21 11.21 8.14
C VAL A 157 1.44 10.35 8.08
N GLU A 158 1.33 9.16 8.65
CA GLU A 158 2.30 8.08 8.45
C GLU A 158 1.87 7.23 7.23
N ALA A 159 2.82 6.91 6.39
CA ALA A 159 2.57 6.07 5.21
C ALA A 159 3.75 5.14 4.95
N VAL A 160 3.51 4.10 4.18
CA VAL A 160 4.53 3.15 3.73
C VAL A 160 4.94 3.49 2.30
N VAL A 161 6.23 3.48 2.02
CA VAL A 161 6.75 3.66 0.66
C VAL A 161 6.41 2.43 -0.18
N LEU A 162 5.57 2.62 -1.20
CA LEU A 162 5.17 1.57 -2.14
C LEU A 162 6.11 1.47 -3.33
N ALA A 163 6.48 2.61 -3.89
CA ALA A 163 7.42 2.71 -5.02
C ALA A 163 8.08 4.08 -5.04
N ILE A 164 9.33 4.11 -5.52
CA ILE A 164 10.10 5.32 -5.76
C ILE A 164 10.48 5.32 -7.23
N ASP A 165 10.02 6.32 -7.97
CA ASP A 165 10.33 6.52 -9.38
C ASP A 165 11.13 7.82 -9.52
N VAL A 166 12.44 7.66 -9.57
CA VAL A 166 13.39 8.78 -9.66
C VAL A 166 13.29 9.50 -11.00
N GLU A 167 13.04 8.75 -12.09
CA GLU A 167 12.94 9.32 -13.43
C GLU A 167 11.69 10.19 -13.60
N ARG A 168 10.58 9.75 -13.02
CA ARG A 168 9.31 10.48 -13.05
C ARG A 168 9.14 11.45 -11.87
N GLU A 169 10.11 11.50 -10.98
CA GLU A 169 10.10 12.35 -9.78
C GLU A 169 8.84 12.11 -8.93
N ARG A 170 8.50 10.84 -8.70
CA ARG A 170 7.31 10.43 -7.97
C ARG A 170 7.63 9.40 -6.90
N ILE A 171 6.99 9.57 -5.75
CA ILE A 171 7.01 8.59 -4.67
C ILE A 171 5.57 8.18 -4.42
N SER A 172 5.30 6.89 -4.57
CA SER A 172 4.00 6.32 -4.24
C SER A 172 4.00 5.86 -2.80
N LEU A 173 3.03 6.33 -2.04
CA LEU A 173 2.84 6.02 -0.63
C LEU A 173 1.50 5.30 -0.43
N GLY A 174 1.41 4.52 0.65
CA GLY A 174 0.18 3.88 1.07
C GLY A 174 -0.03 3.99 2.57
N VAL A 175 -1.21 4.40 2.99
CA VAL A 175 -1.59 4.49 4.41
C VAL A 175 -2.16 3.17 4.88
N LYS A 176 -3.01 2.52 4.09
CA LYS A 176 -3.65 1.25 4.44
C LYS A 176 -2.66 0.13 4.77
N GLN A 177 -1.46 0.15 4.19
CA GLN A 177 -0.40 -0.83 4.42
C GLN A 177 0.25 -0.69 5.80
N MET A 178 0.01 0.41 6.51
CA MET A 178 0.51 0.64 7.88
C MET A 178 -0.06 -0.37 8.89
N ASP A 179 -1.35 -0.62 8.80
CA ASP A 179 -2.08 -1.47 9.75
C ASP A 179 -2.11 -2.95 9.32
N GLY A 180 -1.50 -3.26 8.18
CA GLY A 180 -1.67 -4.56 7.54
C GLY A 180 -3.07 -4.70 6.93
N ASP A 181 -3.27 -5.72 6.11
CA ASP A 181 -4.59 -6.01 5.56
C ASP A 181 -5.44 -6.76 6.62
N PRO A 182 -6.52 -6.17 7.16
CA PRO A 182 -7.37 -6.84 8.15
C PRO A 182 -7.90 -8.18 7.65
N PHE A 183 -8.23 -8.27 6.37
CA PHE A 183 -8.69 -9.51 5.74
C PHE A 183 -7.59 -10.57 5.71
N THR A 184 -6.38 -10.22 5.29
CA THR A 184 -5.24 -11.15 5.26
C THR A 184 -4.85 -11.60 6.66
N ASN A 185 -4.86 -10.70 7.64
CA ASN A 185 -4.59 -11.02 9.04
C ASN A 185 -5.65 -11.97 9.61
N PHE A 186 -6.92 -11.70 9.33
CA PHE A 186 -8.03 -12.56 9.76
C PHE A 186 -7.92 -13.96 9.13
N VAL A 187 -7.67 -14.04 7.83
CA VAL A 187 -7.53 -15.32 7.10
C VAL A 187 -6.30 -16.11 7.55
N SER A 188 -5.21 -15.45 7.94
CA SER A 188 -4.01 -16.15 8.46
C SER A 188 -4.24 -16.77 9.83
N THR A 189 -5.14 -16.20 10.61
CA THR A 189 -5.50 -16.69 11.95
C THR A 189 -6.67 -17.70 11.89
N ASN A 190 -7.56 -17.56 10.91
CA ASN A 190 -8.76 -18.36 10.75
C ASN A 190 -8.81 -19.00 9.36
N ASP A 191 -8.39 -20.25 9.29
CA ASP A 191 -8.42 -21.03 8.05
C ASP A 191 -9.82 -21.57 7.74
N LYS A 192 -9.96 -22.21 6.57
CA LYS A 192 -11.15 -22.97 6.21
C LYS A 192 -11.47 -24.01 7.30
N ASN A 193 -12.74 -24.13 7.65
CA ASN A 193 -13.31 -24.94 8.75
C ASN A 193 -13.08 -24.37 10.16
N SER A 194 -12.53 -23.18 10.31
CA SER A 194 -12.50 -22.50 11.62
C SER A 194 -13.89 -21.99 11.99
N ILE A 195 -14.21 -22.06 13.29
CA ILE A 195 -15.43 -21.49 13.85
C ILE A 195 -15.15 -20.06 14.25
N VAL A 196 -15.96 -19.14 13.73
CA VAL A 196 -15.83 -17.70 13.98
C VAL A 196 -17.15 -17.12 14.48
N GLN A 197 -17.04 -16.08 15.28
CA GLN A 197 -18.20 -15.34 15.80
C GLN A 197 -18.24 -13.97 15.13
N GLY A 198 -19.42 -13.53 14.75
CA GLY A 198 -19.64 -12.22 14.17
C GLY A 198 -21.02 -11.68 14.50
N THR A 199 -21.26 -10.43 14.10
CA THR A 199 -22.53 -9.74 14.28
C THR A 199 -23.18 -9.50 12.93
N VAL A 200 -24.49 -9.69 12.84
CA VAL A 200 -25.25 -9.45 11.61
C VAL A 200 -25.28 -7.96 11.32
N LYS A 201 -24.68 -7.55 10.20
CA LYS A 201 -24.63 -6.16 9.73
C LYS A 201 -25.83 -5.80 8.87
N SER A 202 -26.18 -6.68 7.96
CA SER A 202 -27.33 -6.52 7.07
C SER A 202 -27.91 -7.87 6.67
N ILE A 203 -29.19 -7.90 6.36
CA ILE A 203 -29.92 -9.12 6.01
C ILE A 203 -30.72 -8.89 4.73
N ASP A 204 -30.54 -9.80 3.78
CA ASP A 204 -31.35 -9.94 2.58
C ASP A 204 -32.15 -11.25 2.60
N ALA A 205 -33.15 -11.41 1.76
CA ALA A 205 -33.91 -12.65 1.68
C ALA A 205 -33.03 -13.89 1.36
N LYS A 206 -31.94 -13.70 0.62
CA LYS A 206 -31.03 -14.76 0.17
C LYS A 206 -29.85 -15.03 1.08
N GLY A 207 -29.50 -14.11 1.99
CA GLY A 207 -28.35 -14.22 2.85
C GLY A 207 -28.20 -13.04 3.82
N ALA A 208 -27.20 -13.14 4.66
CA ALA A 208 -26.82 -12.08 5.59
C ALA A 208 -25.33 -11.76 5.49
N VAL A 209 -25.00 -10.49 5.67
CA VAL A 209 -23.62 -10.04 5.84
C VAL A 209 -23.31 -10.03 7.33
N ILE A 210 -22.29 -10.76 7.71
CA ILE A 210 -21.82 -10.91 9.09
C ILE A 210 -20.51 -10.14 9.23
N GLN A 211 -20.49 -9.19 10.15
CA GLN A 211 -19.26 -8.50 10.53
C GLN A 211 -18.49 -9.40 11.50
N LEU A 212 -17.30 -9.83 11.12
CA LEU A 212 -16.47 -10.75 11.88
C LEU A 212 -15.54 -9.99 12.83
N MET A 213 -14.41 -9.53 12.36
CA MET A 213 -13.43 -8.81 13.17
C MET A 213 -13.06 -7.50 12.47
N GLY A 214 -13.25 -6.37 13.15
CA GLY A 214 -13.03 -5.05 12.55
C GLY A 214 -13.86 -4.86 11.28
N ASP A 215 -13.21 -4.61 10.16
CA ASP A 215 -13.84 -4.37 8.85
C ASP A 215 -13.95 -5.63 7.97
N VAL A 216 -13.69 -6.83 8.54
CA VAL A 216 -13.82 -8.08 7.80
C VAL A 216 -15.24 -8.57 7.82
N GLU A 217 -15.81 -8.78 6.63
CA GLU A 217 -17.18 -9.24 6.44
C GLU A 217 -17.21 -10.67 5.90
N GLY A 218 -18.15 -11.46 6.40
CA GLY A 218 -18.48 -12.78 5.92
C GLY A 218 -19.90 -12.81 5.35
N TYR A 219 -20.14 -13.66 4.35
CA TYR A 219 -21.45 -13.87 3.76
C TYR A 219 -22.04 -15.21 4.18
N LEU A 220 -23.22 -15.18 4.79
CA LEU A 220 -23.97 -16.34 5.21
C LEU A 220 -25.20 -16.51 4.30
N ARG A 221 -25.22 -17.58 3.50
CA ARG A 221 -26.36 -17.86 2.63
C ARG A 221 -27.54 -18.42 3.43
N ALA A 222 -28.76 -18.13 2.99
CA ALA A 222 -29.98 -18.66 3.62
C ALA A 222 -29.97 -20.19 3.70
N SER A 223 -29.43 -20.88 2.69
CA SER A 223 -29.28 -22.35 2.68
C SER A 223 -28.30 -22.93 3.70
N GLU A 224 -27.43 -22.07 4.26
CA GLU A 224 -26.38 -22.42 5.22
C GLU A 224 -26.71 -22.05 6.68
N VAL A 225 -27.91 -21.50 6.93
CA VAL A 225 -28.36 -21.06 8.26
C VAL A 225 -28.83 -22.25 9.11
N ALA A 226 -29.61 -23.16 8.51
CA ALA A 226 -30.16 -24.30 9.21
C ALA A 226 -30.13 -25.55 8.34
N ARG A 227 -30.38 -26.74 8.94
CA ARG A 227 -30.47 -28.01 8.23
C ARG A 227 -31.66 -28.06 7.28
N ASP A 228 -32.77 -27.47 7.70
CA ASP A 228 -33.97 -27.36 6.91
C ASP A 228 -33.83 -26.22 5.89
N ARG A 229 -34.59 -26.30 4.79
CA ARG A 229 -34.56 -25.28 3.75
C ARG A 229 -35.15 -23.97 4.29
N VAL A 230 -34.29 -22.99 4.49
CA VAL A 230 -34.69 -21.64 4.87
C VAL A 230 -34.92 -20.82 3.59
N GLU A 231 -36.16 -20.40 3.36
CA GLU A 231 -36.53 -19.57 2.21
C GLU A 231 -36.25 -18.09 2.46
N ASP A 232 -36.38 -17.64 3.70
CA ASP A 232 -36.07 -16.28 4.13
C ASP A 232 -35.29 -16.26 5.44
N ILE A 233 -34.06 -15.76 5.37
CA ILE A 233 -33.15 -15.69 6.50
C ILE A 233 -33.64 -14.75 7.61
N ARG A 234 -34.52 -13.78 7.26
CA ARG A 234 -35.07 -12.77 8.19
C ARG A 234 -35.95 -13.40 9.28
N THR A 235 -36.43 -14.62 9.06
CA THR A 235 -37.21 -15.37 10.05
C THR A 235 -36.34 -15.98 11.14
N HIS A 236 -35.04 -16.16 10.88
CA HIS A 236 -34.09 -16.81 11.78
C HIS A 236 -33.08 -15.85 12.41
N LEU A 237 -32.73 -14.78 11.72
CA LEU A 237 -31.73 -13.81 12.16
C LEU A 237 -32.24 -12.39 12.03
N LYS A 238 -31.76 -11.51 12.90
CA LYS A 238 -32.02 -10.08 12.89
C LYS A 238 -30.73 -9.30 12.79
N GLU A 239 -30.80 -8.07 12.29
CA GLU A 239 -29.67 -7.15 12.32
C GLU A 239 -29.25 -6.88 13.75
N GLY A 240 -27.95 -7.00 14.02
CA GLY A 240 -27.36 -6.87 15.34
C GLY A 240 -27.24 -8.18 16.12
N ASP A 241 -27.78 -9.30 15.62
CA ASP A 241 -27.65 -10.60 16.28
C ASP A 241 -26.19 -11.12 16.22
N SER A 242 -25.74 -11.75 17.29
CA SER A 242 -24.45 -12.45 17.32
C SER A 242 -24.60 -13.85 16.74
N VAL A 243 -23.80 -14.16 15.75
CA VAL A 243 -23.85 -15.45 15.04
C VAL A 243 -22.50 -16.13 15.11
N THR A 244 -22.51 -17.43 15.44
CA THR A 244 -21.32 -18.28 15.37
C THR A 244 -21.47 -19.22 14.20
N ALA A 245 -20.52 -19.17 13.26
CA ALA A 245 -20.54 -19.95 12.03
C ALA A 245 -19.17 -20.51 11.68
N MET A 246 -19.14 -21.51 10.83
CA MET A 246 -17.90 -22.08 10.30
C MET A 246 -17.56 -21.47 8.94
N ILE A 247 -16.27 -21.21 8.72
CA ILE A 247 -15.77 -20.77 7.42
C ILE A 247 -15.75 -21.95 6.44
N ILE A 248 -16.57 -21.88 5.41
CA ILE A 248 -16.64 -22.93 4.37
C ILE A 248 -15.76 -22.64 3.17
N ASN A 249 -15.59 -21.37 2.83
CA ASN A 249 -14.76 -20.95 1.72
C ASN A 249 -14.21 -19.52 1.94
N ILE A 250 -12.99 -19.29 1.44
CA ILE A 250 -12.30 -17.99 1.49
C ILE A 250 -11.91 -17.60 0.07
N ASP A 251 -12.46 -16.52 -0.42
CA ASP A 251 -12.09 -15.94 -1.71
C ASP A 251 -11.16 -14.73 -1.48
N ARG A 252 -9.87 -14.97 -1.66
CA ARG A 252 -8.83 -13.93 -1.46
C ARG A 252 -8.86 -12.85 -2.54
N LYS A 253 -9.37 -13.16 -3.74
CA LYS A 253 -9.46 -12.17 -4.82
C LYS A 253 -10.58 -11.16 -4.58
N ASN A 254 -11.76 -11.67 -4.21
CA ASN A 254 -12.95 -10.85 -3.96
C ASN A 254 -13.05 -10.41 -2.48
N ARG A 255 -12.08 -10.79 -1.65
CA ARG A 255 -12.05 -10.48 -0.21
C ARG A 255 -13.34 -10.89 0.48
N SER A 256 -13.86 -12.08 0.14
CA SER A 256 -15.11 -12.59 0.68
C SER A 256 -14.91 -13.90 1.43
N ILE A 257 -15.62 -14.05 2.54
CA ILE A 257 -15.62 -15.23 3.39
C ILE A 257 -17.03 -15.80 3.40
N ASN A 258 -17.19 -17.05 2.97
CA ASN A 258 -18.47 -17.73 3.05
C ASN A 258 -18.57 -18.48 4.36
N LEU A 259 -19.67 -18.27 5.05
CA LEU A 259 -19.97 -18.85 6.36
C LEU A 259 -21.10 -19.86 6.27
N SER A 260 -21.12 -20.83 7.20
CA SER A 260 -22.18 -21.82 7.37
C SER A 260 -22.40 -22.13 8.83
N ILE A 261 -23.61 -21.95 9.33
CA ILE A 261 -24.04 -22.42 10.65
C ILE A 261 -24.27 -23.91 10.59
N LYS A 262 -24.88 -24.39 9.51
CA LYS A 262 -25.12 -25.81 9.28
C LYS A 262 -23.84 -26.65 9.32
N ALA A 263 -22.76 -26.19 8.71
CA ALA A 263 -21.48 -26.89 8.74
C ALA A 263 -20.88 -26.93 10.14
N LYS A 264 -21.03 -25.85 10.93
CA LYS A 264 -20.63 -25.79 12.34
C LYS A 264 -21.38 -26.84 13.16
N ASP A 265 -22.72 -26.88 13.07
CA ASP A 265 -23.55 -27.81 13.84
C ASP A 265 -23.23 -29.28 13.50
N LEU A 266 -22.98 -29.58 12.23
CA LEU A 266 -22.56 -30.92 11.79
C LEU A 266 -21.18 -31.31 12.35
N ALA A 267 -20.25 -30.37 12.39
CA ALA A 267 -18.91 -30.59 12.94
C ALA A 267 -18.96 -30.80 14.47
N GLU A 268 -19.77 -30.03 15.17
CA GLU A 268 -19.97 -30.20 16.62
C GLU A 268 -20.61 -31.54 16.97
N GLU A 269 -21.60 -32.00 16.21
CA GLU A 269 -22.20 -33.32 16.39
C GLU A 269 -21.20 -34.44 16.12
N SER A 270 -20.43 -34.36 15.03
CA SER A 270 -19.43 -35.36 14.73
C SER A 270 -18.35 -35.47 15.79
N ALA A 271 -17.92 -34.31 16.34
CA ALA A 271 -16.97 -34.26 17.43
C ALA A 271 -17.55 -34.82 18.75
N ALA A 272 -18.82 -34.57 19.02
CA ALA A 272 -19.51 -35.15 20.17
C ALA A 272 -19.66 -36.67 20.06
N MET A 273 -20.04 -37.19 18.88
CA MET A 273 -20.09 -38.62 18.60
C MET A 273 -18.74 -39.33 18.73
N GLN A 274 -17.65 -38.66 18.26
CA GLN A 274 -16.29 -39.20 18.44
C GLN A 274 -15.87 -39.25 19.90
N LYS A 275 -16.22 -38.28 20.70
CA LYS A 275 -15.95 -38.27 22.16
C LYS A 275 -16.70 -39.38 22.84
N VAL A 276 -18.01 -39.56 22.58
CA VAL A 276 -18.79 -40.66 23.13
C VAL A 276 -18.25 -42.02 22.73
N ALA A 277 -17.82 -42.17 21.46
CA ALA A 277 -17.18 -43.40 20.96
C ALA A 277 -15.80 -43.65 21.60
N ALA A 278 -15.04 -42.63 21.88
CA ALA A 278 -13.77 -42.75 22.61
C ALA A 278 -13.96 -43.11 24.08
N ASP A 279 -14.93 -42.45 24.74
CA ASP A 279 -15.30 -42.79 26.15
C ASP A 279 -15.88 -44.17 26.27
N SER A 280 -16.68 -44.65 25.31
CA SER A 280 -17.18 -46.03 25.28
C SER A 280 -16.08 -47.08 25.07
N LYS A 281 -15.05 -46.74 24.32
CA LYS A 281 -13.85 -47.60 24.13
C LYS A 281 -12.98 -47.61 25.40
N SER A 282 -12.85 -46.51 26.13
CA SER A 282 -12.14 -46.51 27.41
C SER A 282 -12.90 -47.23 28.53
N ALA A 283 -14.23 -47.17 28.50
CA ALA A 283 -15.07 -47.94 29.43
C ALA A 283 -15.07 -49.45 29.16
N SER A 284 -14.87 -49.87 27.90
CA SER A 284 -14.82 -51.31 27.60
C SER A 284 -13.50 -52.01 27.94
N THR A 285 -12.47 -51.26 28.27
CA THR A 285 -11.18 -51.81 28.78
C THR A 285 -11.18 -52.00 30.30
N GLY A 286 -12.22 -51.52 31.00
CA GLY A 286 -12.36 -51.65 32.48
C GLY A 286 -13.19 -52.83 32.98
N THR A 287 -13.89 -53.61 32.06
CA THR A 287 -14.86 -54.64 32.50
C THR A 287 -14.39 -56.08 32.28
N THR A 288 -13.08 -56.33 32.11
CA THR A 288 -12.56 -57.67 31.97
C THR A 288 -12.07 -58.32 33.28
N ASN A 289 -12.35 -57.70 34.43
CA ASN A 289 -11.93 -58.29 35.72
C ASN A 289 -13.01 -59.11 36.43
N LEU A 290 -14.28 -59.11 35.97
CA LEU A 290 -15.33 -59.90 36.60
C LEU A 290 -15.18 -61.42 36.29
N GLY A 291 -14.72 -61.74 35.07
CA GLY A 291 -14.42 -63.11 34.66
C GLY A 291 -13.22 -63.71 35.42
N ALA A 292 -12.20 -62.90 35.71
CA ALA A 292 -11.03 -63.32 36.49
C ALA A 292 -11.36 -63.52 37.96
N LEU A 293 -12.23 -62.69 38.55
CA LEU A 293 -12.70 -62.82 39.90
C LEU A 293 -13.65 -64.02 40.12
N LEU A 294 -14.48 -64.37 39.11
CA LEU A 294 -15.30 -65.59 39.13
C LEU A 294 -14.46 -66.85 39.01
N LYS A 295 -13.41 -66.86 38.18
CA LYS A 295 -12.51 -67.99 38.02
C LYS A 295 -11.69 -68.23 39.30
N ALA A 296 -11.21 -67.20 39.96
CA ALA A 296 -10.48 -67.30 41.23
C ALA A 296 -11.36 -67.84 42.39
N LYS A 297 -12.69 -67.52 42.40
CA LYS A 297 -13.62 -68.06 43.37
C LYS A 297 -14.03 -69.52 43.13
N LEU A 298 -14.00 -69.98 41.87
CA LEU A 298 -14.29 -71.35 41.53
C LEU A 298 -13.11 -72.29 41.85
N ASP A 299 -11.88 -71.83 41.69
CA ASP A 299 -10.68 -72.59 41.99
C ASP A 299 -10.46 -72.75 43.49
N THR A 300 -10.94 -71.84 44.33
CA THR A 300 -10.92 -71.95 45.81
C THR A 300 -12.02 -72.82 46.38
N ALA A 301 -13.08 -73.09 45.64
CA ALA A 301 -14.19 -73.98 46.10
C ALA A 301 -13.93 -75.47 45.75
N ASN A 302 -12.95 -75.79 44.96
CA ASN A 302 -12.65 -77.15 44.52
C ASN A 302 -11.43 -77.80 45.22
N SER A 303 -10.91 -77.15 46.29
CA SER A 303 -9.79 -77.61 47.07
C SER A 303 -10.13 -77.81 48.57
N GLN A 304 -11.33 -78.40 48.86
CA GLN A 304 -11.62 -79.04 50.16
C GLN A 304 -12.21 -80.43 49.90
#